data_f5fad6584233f369c16159226e855ba3
#
_entry.id   f5fad6584233f369c16159226e855ba3
#
_cell.length_a   1.000
_cell.length_b   1.000
_cell.length_c   1.000
_cell.angle_alpha   90.00
_cell.angle_beta   90.00
_cell.angle_gamma   90.00
#
_symmetry.space_group_name_H-M   'P 1'
#
loop_
_entity.id
_entity.type
_entity.pdbx_description
1 polymer ?
#
loop_
_entity_poly.entity_id
_entity_poly.type
_entity_poly.pdbx_seq_one_letter_code
_entity_poly.pdbx_strand_id
1 'polypeptide(L)'
;MKTVFAAVFTVFAMMGAAHAQKQPIGVTYDTQIIRVSDGDTIVIAAPYLPKPLKPELAVRIYGVDTPEKGHRAQCPSEAQRGEQASQWTKKLVTSGKKFQVTLYKWDKFGGRVIGDILVDGQSVRHGLITAGLAREYYGEAKQTWCP
;
A
#
# COMPACT_ATOMS: atom_id res chain seq x y z
N MET A 1 9.37 -64.54 15.99
CA MET A 1 10.17 -63.30 15.87
C MET A 1 9.48 -62.38 14.84
N LYS A 2 8.80 -61.33 15.30
CA LYS A 2 8.11 -60.36 14.44
C LYS A 2 8.92 -59.07 14.46
N THR A 3 9.58 -58.75 13.37
CA THR A 3 10.37 -57.52 13.16
C THR A 3 9.43 -56.42 12.76
N VAL A 4 9.32 -55.38 13.60
CA VAL A 4 8.55 -54.13 13.32
C VAL A 4 9.52 -53.14 12.68
N PHE A 5 9.28 -52.80 11.39
CA PHE A 5 9.97 -51.73 10.70
C PHE A 5 9.32 -50.41 11.09
N ALA A 6 10.02 -49.56 11.82
CA ALA A 6 9.62 -48.18 12.10
C ALA A 6 10.03 -47.29 10.89
N ALA A 7 9.05 -46.80 10.14
CA ALA A 7 9.28 -45.83 9.09
C ALA A 7 9.46 -44.43 9.72
N VAL A 8 10.66 -43.87 9.62
CA VAL A 8 10.96 -42.49 10.02
C VAL A 8 10.55 -41.57 8.87
N PHE A 9 9.44 -40.85 9.04
CA PHE A 9 9.04 -39.78 8.14
C PHE A 9 9.83 -38.50 8.49
N THR A 10 10.82 -38.19 7.65
CA THR A 10 11.56 -36.91 7.73
C THR A 10 10.70 -35.82 7.07
N VAL A 11 10.08 -34.98 7.88
CA VAL A 11 9.37 -33.77 7.39
C VAL A 11 10.42 -32.74 7.01
N PHE A 12 10.65 -32.54 5.73
CA PHE A 12 11.45 -31.43 5.21
C PHE A 12 10.61 -30.14 5.32
N ALA A 13 10.86 -29.36 6.35
CA ALA A 13 10.33 -28.00 6.45
C ALA A 13 11.04 -27.14 5.39
N MET A 14 10.37 -26.85 4.28
CA MET A 14 10.81 -25.80 3.36
C MET A 14 10.64 -24.45 4.05
N MET A 15 11.69 -23.95 4.67
CA MET A 15 11.81 -22.56 5.07
C MET A 15 11.92 -21.72 3.81
N GLY A 16 10.79 -21.18 3.34
CA GLY A 16 10.76 -20.14 2.33
C GLY A 16 11.50 -18.93 2.89
N ALA A 17 12.65 -18.58 2.32
CA ALA A 17 13.34 -17.35 2.63
C ALA A 17 12.45 -16.17 2.22
N ALA A 18 11.77 -15.56 3.17
CA ALA A 18 11.11 -14.28 2.95
C ALA A 18 12.21 -13.28 2.60
N HIS A 19 12.30 -12.88 1.34
CA HIS A 19 13.14 -11.79 0.91
C HIS A 19 12.58 -10.51 1.54
N ALA A 20 13.17 -10.11 2.67
CA ALA A 20 12.88 -8.81 3.26
C ALA A 20 13.33 -7.73 2.27
N GLN A 21 12.40 -7.17 1.52
CA GLN A 21 12.69 -6.06 0.63
C GLN A 21 13.11 -4.86 1.48
N LYS A 22 14.35 -4.39 1.24
CA LYS A 22 14.90 -3.23 1.92
C LYS A 22 14.03 -2.01 1.62
N GLN A 23 13.42 -1.43 2.65
CA GLN A 23 12.63 -0.21 2.48
C GLN A 23 13.53 0.93 1.97
N PRO A 24 13.03 1.76 1.05
CA PRO A 24 13.79 2.91 0.57
C PRO A 24 14.01 3.91 1.73
N ILE A 25 15.15 4.59 1.67
CA ILE A 25 15.46 5.66 2.62
C ILE A 25 14.64 6.90 2.23
N GLY A 26 13.94 7.48 3.18
CA GLY A 26 13.14 8.69 2.98
C GLY A 26 13.20 9.64 4.17
N VAL A 27 12.69 10.83 3.98
CA VAL A 27 12.54 11.85 5.03
C VAL A 27 11.09 11.87 5.49
N THR A 28 10.90 11.86 6.81
CA THR A 28 9.57 11.86 7.44
C THR A 28 9.19 13.25 7.90
N TYR A 29 7.97 13.66 7.60
CA TYR A 29 7.38 14.95 7.96
C TYR A 29 6.03 14.76 8.63
N ASP A 30 5.68 15.62 9.56
CA ASP A 30 4.30 15.81 9.97
C ASP A 30 3.54 16.51 8.83
N THR A 31 2.31 16.09 8.57
CA THR A 31 1.54 16.61 7.43
C THR A 31 0.05 16.71 7.77
N GLN A 32 -0.70 17.29 6.84
CA GLN A 32 -2.16 17.30 6.84
C GLN A 32 -2.66 16.59 5.58
N ILE A 33 -3.70 15.80 5.72
CA ILE A 33 -4.35 15.14 4.60
C ILE A 33 -5.39 16.10 4.00
N ILE A 34 -5.33 16.29 2.68
CA ILE A 34 -6.32 17.07 1.94
C ILE A 34 -7.46 16.18 1.47
N ARG A 35 -7.13 15.04 0.85
CA ARG A 35 -8.10 14.08 0.33
C ARG A 35 -7.48 12.71 0.04
N VAL A 36 -8.33 11.71 -0.04
CA VAL A 36 -7.97 10.39 -0.55
C VAL A 36 -8.41 10.32 -2.01
N SER A 37 -7.46 10.05 -2.91
CA SER A 37 -7.72 9.90 -4.34
C SER A 37 -8.16 8.47 -4.67
N ASP A 38 -7.38 7.50 -4.22
CA ASP A 38 -7.60 6.07 -4.39
C ASP A 38 -7.25 5.31 -3.11
N GLY A 39 -7.45 4.00 -3.07
CA GLY A 39 -7.11 3.19 -1.92
C GLY A 39 -5.65 3.35 -1.50
N ASP A 40 -4.74 3.46 -2.46
CA ASP A 40 -3.30 3.60 -2.26
C ASP A 40 -2.73 4.99 -2.59
N THR A 41 -3.56 5.99 -2.81
CA THR A 41 -3.10 7.34 -3.18
C THR A 41 -3.81 8.39 -2.34
N ILE A 42 -3.03 9.14 -1.56
CA ILE A 42 -3.49 10.16 -0.63
C ILE A 42 -2.84 11.50 -1.01
N VAL A 43 -3.61 12.57 -1.00
CA VAL A 43 -3.11 13.92 -1.27
C VAL A 43 -2.90 14.66 0.05
N ILE A 44 -1.68 15.13 0.25
CA ILE A 44 -1.24 15.84 1.44
C ILE A 44 -1.03 17.33 1.17
N ALA A 45 -1.06 18.13 2.22
CA ALA A 45 -0.66 19.53 2.16
C ALA A 45 0.85 19.64 1.91
N ALA A 46 1.23 20.50 0.97
CA ALA A 46 2.61 20.77 0.59
C ALA A 46 2.84 22.30 0.44
N PRO A 47 2.69 23.08 1.52
CA PRO A 47 2.79 24.55 1.46
C PRO A 47 4.19 25.05 1.09
N TYR A 48 5.18 24.19 1.12
CA TYR A 48 6.57 24.46 0.73
C TYR A 48 6.81 24.44 -0.79
N LEU A 49 5.82 24.01 -1.58
CA LEU A 49 5.95 24.04 -3.05
C LEU A 49 5.87 25.49 -3.54
N PRO A 50 6.80 25.90 -4.45
CA PRO A 50 6.82 27.27 -4.97
C PRO A 50 5.64 27.51 -5.94
N LYS A 51 5.13 28.74 -5.96
CA LYS A 51 4.19 29.17 -7.02
C LYS A 51 4.85 29.04 -8.39
N PRO A 52 4.09 28.64 -9.44
CA PRO A 52 2.62 28.49 -9.52
C PRO A 52 2.10 27.08 -9.18
N LEU A 53 2.91 26.22 -8.56
CA LEU A 53 2.48 24.87 -8.18
C LEU A 53 1.38 24.94 -7.12
N LYS A 54 0.45 23.99 -7.19
CA LYS A 54 -0.54 23.84 -6.13
C LYS A 54 0.15 23.41 -4.83
N PRO A 55 -0.27 23.93 -3.67
CA PRO A 55 0.33 23.57 -2.38
C PRO A 55 -0.16 22.18 -1.89
N GLU A 56 -0.20 21.22 -2.77
CA GLU A 56 -0.61 19.84 -2.49
C GLU A 56 0.24 18.84 -3.26
N LEU A 57 0.45 17.66 -2.68
CA LEU A 57 1.26 16.61 -3.23
C LEU A 57 0.51 15.27 -3.14
N ALA A 58 0.37 14.58 -4.27
CA ALA A 58 -0.15 13.23 -4.28
C ALA A 58 0.94 12.24 -3.86
N VAL A 59 0.64 11.41 -2.87
CA VAL A 59 1.52 10.35 -2.35
C VAL A 59 0.88 9.01 -2.66
N ARG A 60 1.57 8.20 -3.47
CA ARG A 60 1.23 6.79 -3.67
C ARG A 60 1.94 5.95 -2.62
N ILE A 61 1.18 5.17 -1.89
CA ILE A 61 1.70 4.31 -0.83
C ILE A 61 2.66 3.27 -1.43
N TYR A 62 3.87 3.21 -0.88
CA TYR A 62 4.91 2.27 -1.30
C TYR A 62 4.53 0.84 -0.94
N GLY A 63 4.90 -0.08 -1.83
CA GLY A 63 4.81 -1.51 -1.56
C GLY A 63 3.41 -2.10 -1.59
N VAL A 64 2.41 -1.38 -2.17
CA VAL A 64 1.06 -1.90 -2.34
C VAL A 64 0.49 -1.64 -3.72
N ASP A 65 -0.42 -2.50 -4.13
CA ASP A 65 -1.32 -2.33 -5.25
C ASP A 65 -2.75 -2.58 -4.76
N THR A 66 -3.62 -1.60 -4.95
CA THR A 66 -5.06 -1.73 -4.69
C THR A 66 -5.80 -1.95 -6.00
N PRO A 67 -6.99 -2.59 -5.97
CA PRO A 67 -7.85 -2.67 -7.15
C PRO A 67 -8.19 -1.28 -7.67
N GLU A 68 -8.30 -1.15 -8.97
CA GLU A 68 -8.73 0.09 -9.61
C GLU A 68 -10.24 0.30 -9.40
N LYS A 69 -10.68 1.57 -9.41
CA LYS A 69 -12.09 1.93 -9.27
C LYS A 69 -12.65 2.64 -10.50
N GLY A 70 -13.97 2.63 -10.64
CA GLY A 70 -14.66 3.29 -11.72
C GLY A 70 -14.22 2.79 -13.10
N HIS A 71 -14.03 3.70 -14.04
CA HIS A 71 -13.68 3.38 -15.44
C HIS A 71 -12.26 2.82 -15.63
N ARG A 72 -11.40 2.86 -14.61
CA ARG A 72 -10.05 2.27 -14.68
C ARG A 72 -10.03 0.79 -14.33
N ALA A 73 -11.07 0.29 -13.68
CA ALA A 73 -11.20 -1.12 -13.36
C ALA A 73 -11.41 -1.97 -14.63
N GLN A 74 -10.80 -3.14 -14.67
CA GLN A 74 -10.89 -4.05 -15.80
C GLN A 74 -12.17 -4.90 -15.77
N CYS A 75 -12.84 -4.99 -14.64
CA CYS A 75 -14.10 -5.70 -14.46
C CYS A 75 -14.92 -5.13 -13.28
N PRO A 76 -16.23 -5.42 -13.21
CA PRO A 76 -17.10 -4.91 -12.14
C PRO A 76 -16.65 -5.30 -10.73
N SER A 77 -16.13 -6.51 -10.55
CA SER A 77 -15.63 -6.98 -9.25
C SER A 77 -14.37 -6.21 -8.80
N GLU A 78 -13.50 -5.84 -9.71
CA GLU A 78 -12.36 -4.98 -9.41
C GLU A 78 -12.83 -3.58 -9.01
N ALA A 79 -13.75 -2.98 -9.78
CA ALA A 79 -14.31 -1.66 -9.47
C ALA A 79 -14.92 -1.60 -8.06
N GLN A 80 -15.66 -2.63 -7.67
CA GLN A 80 -16.25 -2.72 -6.33
C GLN A 80 -15.18 -2.82 -5.24
N ARG A 81 -14.16 -3.66 -5.43
CA ARG A 81 -13.03 -3.79 -4.49
C ARG A 81 -12.20 -2.51 -4.39
N GLY A 82 -11.98 -1.83 -5.52
CA GLY A 82 -11.29 -0.53 -5.55
C GLY A 82 -12.03 0.55 -4.76
N GLU A 83 -13.37 0.57 -4.86
CA GLU A 83 -14.18 1.46 -4.04
C GLU A 83 -14.09 1.10 -2.55
N GLN A 84 -14.12 -0.19 -2.18
CA GLN A 84 -13.94 -0.63 -0.80
C GLN A 84 -12.58 -0.20 -0.24
N ALA A 85 -11.50 -0.38 -0.99
CA ALA A 85 -10.16 0.08 -0.59
C ALA A 85 -10.12 1.60 -0.39
N SER A 86 -10.71 2.36 -1.31
CA SER A 86 -10.81 3.82 -1.22
C SER A 86 -11.60 4.28 0.01
N GLN A 87 -12.73 3.65 0.29
CA GLN A 87 -13.57 3.96 1.45
C GLN A 87 -12.87 3.61 2.77
N TRP A 88 -12.16 2.49 2.82
CA TRP A 88 -11.37 2.10 3.99
C TRP A 88 -10.30 3.15 4.31
N THR A 89 -9.53 3.58 3.31
CA THR A 89 -8.51 4.62 3.47
C THR A 89 -9.12 5.95 3.89
N LYS A 90 -10.26 6.34 3.29
CA LYS A 90 -11.00 7.54 3.70
C LYS A 90 -11.45 7.49 5.16
N LYS A 91 -11.99 6.35 5.59
CA LYS A 91 -12.44 6.16 6.98
C LYS A 91 -11.27 6.29 7.94
N LEU A 92 -10.13 5.64 7.65
CA LEU A 92 -8.93 5.73 8.47
C LEU A 92 -8.45 7.17 8.62
N VAL A 93 -8.34 7.90 7.50
CA VAL A 93 -7.90 9.30 7.48
C VAL A 93 -8.90 10.22 8.21
N THR A 94 -10.21 10.03 8.02
CA THR A 94 -11.24 10.86 8.67
C THR A 94 -11.27 10.67 10.18
N SER A 95 -10.96 9.47 10.68
CA SER A 95 -10.90 9.19 12.12
C SER A 95 -9.56 9.56 12.76
N GLY A 96 -8.51 9.75 11.95
CA GLY A 96 -7.16 10.06 12.43
C GLY A 96 -6.99 11.51 12.89
N LYS A 97 -6.02 11.73 13.77
CA LYS A 97 -5.66 13.05 14.33
C LYS A 97 -4.25 13.48 13.96
N LYS A 98 -3.31 12.53 13.93
CA LYS A 98 -1.91 12.79 13.62
C LYS A 98 -1.51 12.06 12.35
N PHE A 99 -0.94 12.82 11.40
CA PHE A 99 -0.52 12.29 10.10
C PHE A 99 0.96 12.54 9.89
N GLN A 100 1.69 11.49 9.51
CA GLN A 100 3.09 11.56 9.14
C GLN A 100 3.28 10.96 7.75
N VAL A 101 4.11 11.58 6.94
CA VAL A 101 4.47 11.09 5.61
C VAL A 101 5.96 10.88 5.52
N THR A 102 6.38 9.75 4.92
CA THR A 102 7.76 9.53 4.52
C THR A 102 7.81 9.55 3.00
N LEU A 103 8.56 10.49 2.44
CA LEU A 103 8.70 10.64 0.99
C LEU A 103 9.98 9.95 0.52
N TYR A 104 9.89 9.10 -0.48
CA TYR A 104 11.02 8.32 -0.99
C TYR A 104 11.56 8.85 -2.32
N LYS A 105 10.73 8.87 -3.35
CA LYS A 105 11.12 9.25 -4.72
C LYS A 105 9.90 9.62 -5.55
N TRP A 106 10.13 10.30 -6.66
CA TRP A 106 9.08 10.51 -7.67
C TRP A 106 8.60 9.20 -8.26
N ASP A 107 7.30 9.10 -8.50
CA ASP A 107 6.74 8.01 -9.28
C ASP A 107 7.19 8.13 -10.76
N LYS A 108 7.43 6.99 -11.39
CA LYS A 108 7.87 6.92 -12.79
C LYS A 108 6.91 7.55 -13.79
N PHE A 109 5.64 7.69 -13.43
CA PHE A 109 4.63 8.33 -14.27
C PHE A 109 4.50 9.84 -14.04
N GLY A 110 5.26 10.41 -13.11
CA GLY A 110 5.16 11.82 -12.72
C GLY A 110 3.89 12.16 -11.92
N GLY A 111 3.79 13.41 -11.49
CA GLY A 111 2.59 13.96 -10.82
C GLY A 111 2.34 13.47 -9.39
N ARG A 112 3.08 12.48 -8.89
CA ARG A 112 2.98 11.97 -7.52
C ARG A 112 4.32 11.45 -7.01
N VAL A 113 4.44 11.35 -5.70
CA VAL A 113 5.61 10.81 -5.00
C VAL A 113 5.27 9.44 -4.43
N ILE A 114 6.22 8.54 -4.46
CA ILE A 114 6.15 7.26 -3.74
C ILE A 114 6.54 7.52 -2.29
N GLY A 115 5.73 7.07 -1.34
CA GLY A 115 5.98 7.27 0.08
C GLY A 115 5.15 6.37 0.97
N ASP A 116 5.27 6.55 2.27
CA ASP A 116 4.42 5.92 3.28
C ASP A 116 3.68 6.97 4.09
N ILE A 117 2.49 6.61 4.58
CA ILE A 117 1.69 7.47 5.46
C ILE A 117 1.33 6.69 6.72
N LEU A 118 1.56 7.34 7.86
CA LEU A 118 1.09 6.89 9.16
C LEU A 118 -0.08 7.77 9.61
N VAL A 119 -1.13 7.13 10.10
CA VAL A 119 -2.30 7.76 10.73
C VAL A 119 -2.32 7.32 12.19
N ASP A 120 -2.10 8.25 13.11
CA ASP A 120 -1.96 7.96 14.56
C ASP A 120 -0.95 6.83 14.85
N GLY A 121 0.15 6.78 14.09
CA GLY A 121 1.19 5.75 14.19
C GLY A 121 0.88 4.44 13.45
N GLN A 122 -0.30 4.28 12.85
CA GLN A 122 -0.67 3.10 12.07
C GLN A 122 -0.33 3.29 10.60
N SER A 123 0.37 2.33 10.02
CA SER A 123 0.72 2.32 8.60
C SER A 123 -0.52 2.06 7.73
N VAL A 124 -0.80 2.98 6.79
CA VAL A 124 -1.85 2.80 5.78
C VAL A 124 -1.58 1.55 4.95
N ARG A 125 -0.32 1.32 4.53
CA ARG A 125 0.10 0.12 3.81
C ARG A 125 -0.26 -1.16 4.56
N HIS A 126 0.19 -1.27 5.80
CA HIS A 126 -0.05 -2.46 6.62
C HIS A 126 -1.55 -2.71 6.82
N GLY A 127 -2.30 -1.66 7.08
CA GLY A 127 -3.75 -1.75 7.26
C GLY A 127 -4.49 -2.23 6.01
N LEU A 128 -4.14 -1.73 4.83
CA LEU A 128 -4.72 -2.17 3.56
C LEU A 128 -4.45 -3.65 3.27
N ILE A 129 -3.21 -4.11 3.49
CA ILE A 129 -2.83 -5.51 3.29
C ILE A 129 -3.58 -6.42 4.29
N THR A 130 -3.57 -6.06 5.58
CA THR A 130 -4.25 -6.83 6.64
C THR A 130 -5.76 -6.92 6.42
N ALA A 131 -6.38 -5.86 5.88
CA ALA A 131 -7.79 -5.85 5.51
C ALA A 131 -8.10 -6.62 4.21
N GLY A 132 -7.10 -7.16 3.51
CA GLY A 132 -7.28 -7.84 2.22
C GLY A 132 -7.68 -6.90 1.07
N LEU A 133 -7.45 -5.59 1.22
CA LEU A 133 -7.81 -4.55 0.26
C LEU A 133 -6.65 -4.13 -0.64
N ALA A 134 -5.46 -4.64 -0.38
CA ALA A 134 -4.28 -4.46 -1.20
C ALA A 134 -3.43 -5.73 -1.23
N ARG A 135 -2.58 -5.82 -2.23
CA ARG A 135 -1.50 -6.83 -2.33
C ARG A 135 -0.15 -6.15 -2.22
N GLU A 136 0.86 -6.86 -1.77
CA GLU A 136 2.23 -6.38 -1.86
C GLU A 136 2.62 -6.19 -3.33
N TYR A 137 3.28 -5.06 -3.63
CA TYR A 137 3.69 -4.70 -4.98
C TYR A 137 4.90 -3.78 -4.95
N TYR A 138 5.99 -4.20 -5.59
CA TYR A 138 7.24 -3.45 -5.59
C TYR A 138 7.75 -3.12 -7.00
N GLY A 139 6.88 -3.23 -8.02
CA GLY A 139 7.19 -2.86 -9.40
C GLY A 139 7.28 -4.04 -10.37
N GLU A 140 7.01 -5.26 -9.92
CA GLU A 140 6.85 -6.46 -10.74
C GLU A 140 5.60 -6.37 -11.64
N ALA A 141 5.31 -7.42 -12.40
CA ALA A 141 4.07 -7.48 -13.18
C ALA A 141 2.85 -7.50 -12.24
N LYS A 142 1.90 -6.60 -12.48
CA LYS A 142 0.65 -6.56 -11.71
C LYS A 142 -0.17 -7.84 -11.91
N GLN A 143 -0.68 -8.38 -10.82
CA GLN A 143 -1.65 -9.46 -10.85
C GLN A 143 -3.05 -8.90 -11.10
N THR A 144 -3.86 -9.62 -11.90
CA THR A 144 -5.26 -9.23 -12.11
C THR A 144 -6.07 -9.27 -10.81
N TRP A 145 -7.00 -8.33 -10.65
CA TRP A 145 -8.02 -8.33 -9.61
C TRP A 145 -9.35 -8.93 -10.08
N CYS A 146 -9.42 -9.26 -11.38
CA CYS A 146 -10.56 -9.92 -11.98
C CYS A 146 -10.46 -11.45 -11.82
N PRO A 147 -11.61 -12.16 -11.80
CA PRO A 147 -11.65 -13.64 -11.78
C PRO A 147 -10.94 -14.24 -12.96
#